data_277bf5a95bf49677911643425f04d9c9
#
_entry.id   277bf5a95bf49677911643425f04d9c9
#
_cell.length_a   1.000
_cell.length_b   1.000
_cell.length_c   1.000
_cell.angle_alpha   90.00
_cell.angle_beta   90.00
_cell.angle_gamma   90.00
#
_symmetry.space_group_name_H-M   'P 1'
#
loop_
_entity.id
_entity.type
_entity.pdbx_description
1 polymer ?
#
loop_
_entity_poly.entity_id
_entity_poly.type
_entity_poly.pdbx_seq_one_letter_code
_entity_poly.pdbx_strand_id
1 'polypeptide(L)'
;MSSEYTYQWNADTYEDSDDRTEPILKISKSSLGSFQWCPQRYEYQYPMRLPIDQTDVMRKGSIIHNAREDWFKDVDIKKAETLSGDELASYFLSVYPIDDYSDMYQTMAIDDANRFMDSKIEDKVEEFLPVVNEIMLDAEIVIPRDIMGDQFTLGHDYVVHLQGIIDRMYVEDGGYIPMELKTGNWKDWKKTMMRKEMAFYQILFENCSSETLLKHNIDPDINMTHWGWYYPASNYTYVEEVKKSSKKAVMKGIAKLLHSYEMKHFEAKFYAKTCVNCSFYGMCPAATNDGWA
;
A
#
# COMPACT_ATOMS: atom_id res chain seq x y z
N MET A 1 -9.34 31.25 -15.29
CA MET A 1 -8.08 31.74 -14.71
C MET A 1 -7.09 30.61 -14.83
N SER A 2 -6.19 30.68 -15.82
CA SER A 2 -5.09 29.73 -15.95
C SER A 2 -4.12 30.02 -14.79
N SER A 3 -4.17 29.19 -13.75
CA SER A 3 -3.14 29.24 -12.74
C SER A 3 -1.84 28.84 -13.43
N GLU A 4 -0.86 29.72 -13.46
CA GLU A 4 0.53 29.39 -13.75
C GLU A 4 1.07 28.48 -12.62
N TYR A 5 0.62 27.24 -12.59
CA TYR A 5 1.29 26.22 -11.82
C TYR A 5 2.54 25.86 -12.59
N THR A 6 3.66 26.39 -12.17
CA THR A 6 4.94 25.77 -12.42
C THR A 6 4.84 24.40 -11.76
N TYR A 7 4.73 23.33 -12.56
CA TYR A 7 4.97 21.95 -12.11
C TYR A 7 6.44 21.84 -11.72
N GLN A 8 6.78 22.49 -10.61
CA GLN A 8 8.05 22.26 -9.96
C GLN A 8 7.92 20.88 -9.34
N TRP A 9 8.76 20.00 -9.75
CA TRP A 9 9.15 18.82 -8.99
C TRP A 9 9.46 19.32 -7.60
N ASN A 10 8.55 19.11 -6.66
CA ASN A 10 8.55 19.90 -5.44
C ASN A 10 9.76 19.55 -4.61
N ALA A 11 10.60 20.51 -4.26
CA ALA A 11 11.75 20.36 -3.36
C ALA A 11 11.37 19.71 -2.02
N ASP A 12 10.11 19.89 -1.56
CA ASP A 12 9.61 19.22 -0.33
C ASP A 12 9.28 17.74 -0.50
N THR A 13 9.34 17.20 -1.72
CA THR A 13 9.23 15.76 -1.98
C THR A 13 10.59 15.12 -2.15
N TYR A 14 11.67 15.86 -1.95
CA TYR A 14 13.03 15.43 -2.16
C TYR A 14 13.96 15.91 -1.05
N GLU A 15 14.71 15.00 -0.45
CA GLU A 15 15.88 15.33 0.35
C GLU A 15 17.07 15.58 -0.57
N ASP A 16 17.65 16.77 -0.47
CA ASP A 16 18.82 17.19 -1.24
C ASP A 16 19.94 16.17 -1.12
N SER A 17 20.28 15.50 -2.20
CA SER A 17 21.61 14.94 -2.36
C SER A 17 22.40 15.96 -3.19
N ASP A 18 23.45 16.51 -2.64
CA ASP A 18 24.25 17.64 -3.15
C ASP A 18 24.76 17.53 -4.62
N ASP A 19 24.57 16.39 -5.27
CA ASP A 19 25.14 16.08 -6.60
C ASP A 19 24.12 16.01 -7.75
N ARG A 20 22.83 16.24 -7.53
CA ARG A 20 21.81 16.08 -8.58
C ARG A 20 21.29 17.40 -9.13
N THR A 21 21.37 17.55 -10.44
CA THR A 21 20.91 18.73 -11.19
C THR A 21 19.40 18.73 -11.45
N GLU A 22 18.71 17.59 -11.30
CA GLU A 22 17.26 17.46 -11.57
C GLU A 22 16.52 16.84 -10.39
N PRO A 23 15.35 17.40 -10.02
CA PRO A 23 14.52 16.86 -8.95
C PRO A 23 13.91 15.51 -9.32
N ILE A 24 13.86 14.59 -8.37
CA ILE A 24 13.27 13.26 -8.53
C ILE A 24 11.83 13.24 -8.00
N LEU A 25 10.91 12.65 -8.77
CA LEU A 25 9.52 12.46 -8.33
C LEU A 25 9.44 11.37 -7.27
N LYS A 26 8.95 11.72 -6.08
CA LYS A 26 8.58 10.76 -5.05
C LYS A 26 7.20 10.18 -5.31
N ILE A 27 7.11 8.86 -5.33
CA ILE A 27 5.87 8.14 -5.61
C ILE A 27 5.61 7.14 -4.48
N SER A 28 4.48 7.29 -3.80
CA SER A 28 3.98 6.30 -2.85
C SER A 28 2.93 5.40 -3.51
N LYS A 29 2.67 4.24 -2.88
CA LYS A 29 1.53 3.39 -3.25
C LYS A 29 0.22 4.19 -3.34
N SER A 30 -0.03 5.05 -2.34
CA SER A 30 -1.25 5.86 -2.26
C SER A 30 -1.31 6.94 -3.35
N SER A 31 -0.19 7.60 -3.64
CA SER A 31 -0.14 8.63 -4.69
C SER A 31 -0.35 8.02 -6.08
N LEU A 32 0.32 6.90 -6.38
CA LEU A 32 0.11 6.17 -7.63
C LEU A 32 -1.33 5.64 -7.75
N GLY A 33 -1.90 5.14 -6.65
CA GLY A 33 -3.29 4.71 -6.58
C GLY A 33 -4.26 5.86 -6.87
N SER A 34 -4.03 7.04 -6.30
CA SER A 34 -4.82 8.25 -6.57
C SER A 34 -4.76 8.64 -8.05
N PHE A 35 -3.57 8.63 -8.66
CA PHE A 35 -3.39 8.89 -10.09
C PHE A 35 -4.12 7.86 -10.97
N GLN A 36 -3.99 6.58 -10.67
CA GLN A 36 -4.66 5.52 -11.43
C GLN A 36 -6.17 5.60 -11.33
N TRP A 37 -6.69 6.04 -10.20
CA TRP A 37 -8.12 6.27 -9.98
C TRP A 37 -8.60 7.48 -10.80
N CYS A 38 -7.96 8.64 -10.65
CA CYS A 38 -8.23 9.85 -11.44
C CYS A 38 -6.99 10.77 -11.45
N PRO A 39 -6.33 11.01 -12.61
CA PRO A 39 -5.18 11.91 -12.68
C PRO A 39 -5.46 13.30 -12.13
N GLN A 40 -6.63 13.90 -12.43
CA GLN A 40 -7.02 15.22 -11.90
C GLN A 40 -7.10 15.24 -10.36
N ARG A 41 -7.62 14.16 -9.73
CA ARG A 41 -7.60 14.04 -8.27
C ARG A 41 -6.17 14.01 -7.73
N TYR A 42 -5.29 13.27 -8.39
CA TYR A 42 -3.87 13.23 -8.04
C TYR A 42 -3.25 14.63 -8.09
N GLU A 43 -3.50 15.38 -9.17
CA GLU A 43 -3.00 16.76 -9.34
C GLU A 43 -3.43 17.65 -8.19
N TYR A 44 -4.71 17.63 -7.82
CA TYR A 44 -5.23 18.40 -6.69
C TYR A 44 -4.58 18.02 -5.38
N GLN A 45 -4.43 16.74 -5.14
CA GLN A 45 -3.95 16.21 -3.86
C GLN A 45 -2.44 16.37 -3.66
N TYR A 46 -1.62 16.09 -4.68
CA TYR A 46 -0.17 16.00 -4.56
C TYR A 46 0.54 17.24 -5.12
N PRO A 47 0.47 17.57 -6.42
CA PRO A 47 1.08 18.79 -6.94
C PRO A 47 0.51 20.08 -6.31
N MET A 48 -0.82 20.18 -6.23
CA MET A 48 -1.48 21.38 -5.71
C MET A 48 -1.64 21.39 -4.18
N ARG A 49 -1.44 20.26 -3.51
CA ARG A 49 -1.55 20.10 -2.04
C ARG A 49 -2.87 20.61 -1.46
N LEU A 50 -3.96 20.45 -2.20
CA LEU A 50 -5.27 20.81 -1.68
C LEU A 50 -5.64 19.87 -0.52
N PRO A 51 -6.21 20.39 0.56
CA PRO A 51 -6.55 19.59 1.72
C PRO A 51 -7.62 18.54 1.39
N ILE A 52 -7.48 17.39 2.02
CA ILE A 52 -8.46 16.32 1.97
C ILE A 52 -9.01 16.11 3.37
N ASP A 53 -10.32 16.16 3.50
CA ASP A 53 -10.96 15.80 4.75
C ASP A 53 -10.77 14.32 5.05
N GLN A 54 -10.37 14.02 6.27
CA GLN A 54 -10.28 12.64 6.73
C GLN A 54 -11.69 12.07 6.87
N THR A 55 -12.02 11.09 6.05
CA THR A 55 -13.31 10.40 6.13
C THR A 55 -13.35 9.44 7.31
N ASP A 56 -14.56 9.08 7.77
CA ASP A 56 -14.74 8.08 8.84
C ASP A 56 -14.13 6.72 8.45
N VAL A 57 -14.18 6.37 7.15
CA VAL A 57 -13.54 5.15 6.64
C VAL A 57 -12.02 5.20 6.80
N MET A 58 -11.39 6.34 6.53
CA MET A 58 -9.94 6.52 6.72
C MET A 58 -9.57 6.46 8.21
N ARG A 59 -10.36 7.13 9.06
CA ARG A 59 -10.16 7.11 10.52
C ARG A 59 -10.30 5.70 11.09
N LYS A 60 -11.35 4.98 10.70
CA LYS A 60 -11.54 3.56 11.04
C LYS A 60 -10.33 2.73 10.62
N GLY A 61 -9.85 2.92 9.38
CA GLY A 61 -8.67 2.22 8.87
C GLY A 61 -7.47 2.41 9.79
N SER A 62 -7.12 3.66 10.10
CA SER A 62 -5.97 3.98 10.96
C SER A 62 -6.09 3.38 12.37
N ILE A 63 -7.28 3.44 13.00
CA ILE A 63 -7.48 2.87 14.34
C ILE A 63 -7.24 1.36 14.33
N ILE A 64 -7.80 0.65 13.36
CA ILE A 64 -7.67 -0.81 13.29
C ILE A 64 -6.23 -1.23 12.93
N HIS A 65 -5.55 -0.49 12.05
CA HIS A 65 -4.13 -0.74 11.74
C HIS A 65 -3.26 -0.57 13.01
N ASN A 66 -3.42 0.54 13.74
CA ASN A 66 -2.68 0.80 14.98
C ASN A 66 -2.95 -0.29 16.03
N ALA A 67 -4.22 -0.65 16.25
CA ALA A 67 -4.59 -1.72 17.18
C ALA A 67 -3.95 -3.06 16.80
N ARG A 68 -3.86 -3.35 15.50
CA ARG A 68 -3.21 -4.56 15.01
C ARG A 68 -1.70 -4.52 15.16
N GLU A 69 -1.08 -3.37 14.93
CA GLU A 69 0.35 -3.16 15.16
C GLU A 69 0.71 -3.39 16.63
N ASP A 70 -0.04 -2.78 17.55
CA ASP A 70 0.18 -2.93 18.99
C ASP A 70 -0.05 -4.37 19.43
N TRP A 71 -1.07 -5.05 18.89
CA TRP A 71 -1.32 -6.46 19.19
C TRP A 71 -0.10 -7.35 18.93
N PHE A 72 0.62 -7.15 17.81
CA PHE A 72 1.83 -7.93 17.49
C PHE A 72 3.01 -7.63 18.42
N LYS A 73 3.02 -6.45 19.06
CA LYS A 73 4.05 -6.09 20.06
C LYS A 73 3.73 -6.68 21.43
N ASP A 74 2.44 -6.76 21.77
CA ASP A 74 1.96 -7.03 23.14
C ASP A 74 1.57 -8.50 23.36
N VAL A 75 1.37 -9.29 22.28
CA VAL A 75 1.00 -10.70 22.40
C VAL A 75 2.15 -11.53 22.97
N ASP A 76 1.88 -12.27 24.05
CA ASP A 76 2.82 -13.21 24.67
C ASP A 76 2.64 -14.60 24.06
N ILE A 77 3.57 -14.98 23.17
CA ILE A 77 3.57 -16.27 22.49
C ILE A 77 3.76 -17.43 23.45
N LYS A 78 4.58 -17.28 24.51
CA LYS A 78 4.76 -18.34 25.50
C LYS A 78 3.47 -18.64 26.26
N LYS A 79 2.67 -17.61 26.55
CA LYS A 79 1.35 -17.79 27.11
C LYS A 79 0.41 -18.45 26.10
N ALA A 80 0.43 -18.02 24.83
CA ALA A 80 -0.38 -18.61 23.77
C ALA A 80 -0.11 -20.11 23.58
N GLU A 81 1.15 -20.55 23.70
CA GLU A 81 1.53 -21.96 23.61
C GLU A 81 0.83 -22.87 24.65
N THR A 82 0.46 -22.32 25.80
CA THR A 82 -0.23 -23.04 26.88
C THR A 82 -1.75 -23.14 26.69
N LEU A 83 -2.30 -22.40 25.72
CA LEU A 83 -3.74 -22.27 25.48
C LEU A 83 -4.14 -22.99 24.18
N SER A 84 -5.45 -23.24 24.03
CA SER A 84 -6.02 -23.85 22.82
C SER A 84 -7.49 -23.47 22.64
N GLY A 85 -8.00 -23.63 21.43
CA GLY A 85 -9.41 -23.39 21.10
C GLY A 85 -9.93 -22.01 21.56
N ASP A 86 -11.08 -22.01 22.23
CA ASP A 86 -11.74 -20.77 22.66
C ASP A 86 -10.93 -19.98 23.70
N GLU A 87 -10.11 -20.65 24.53
CA GLU A 87 -9.25 -19.97 25.50
C GLU A 87 -8.16 -19.17 24.80
N LEU A 88 -7.55 -19.72 23.74
CA LEU A 88 -6.55 -19.03 22.94
C LEU A 88 -7.17 -17.83 22.20
N ALA A 89 -8.32 -18.02 21.56
CA ALA A 89 -9.03 -16.94 20.89
C ALA A 89 -9.44 -15.82 21.87
N SER A 90 -9.91 -16.17 23.05
CA SER A 90 -10.25 -15.22 24.11
C SER A 90 -9.03 -14.46 24.63
N TYR A 91 -7.89 -15.15 24.76
CA TYR A 91 -6.63 -14.51 25.13
C TYR A 91 -6.19 -13.52 24.03
N PHE A 92 -6.18 -13.92 22.77
CA PHE A 92 -5.80 -13.05 21.67
C PHE A 92 -6.72 -11.83 21.56
N LEU A 93 -8.02 -12.00 21.76
CA LEU A 93 -8.96 -10.88 21.83
C LEU A 93 -8.65 -9.93 23.00
N SER A 94 -8.23 -10.45 24.15
CA SER A 94 -7.92 -9.63 25.34
C SER A 94 -6.70 -8.71 25.15
N VAL A 95 -5.89 -8.92 24.14
CA VAL A 95 -4.75 -8.05 23.78
C VAL A 95 -5.18 -6.83 22.96
N TYR A 96 -6.34 -6.92 22.28
CA TYR A 96 -6.89 -5.77 21.54
C TYR A 96 -7.53 -4.75 22.48
N PRO A 97 -7.59 -3.46 22.07
CA PRO A 97 -8.33 -2.44 22.81
C PRO A 97 -9.84 -2.74 22.82
N ILE A 98 -10.53 -2.20 23.81
CA ILE A 98 -12.00 -2.23 23.86
C ILE A 98 -12.50 -0.92 23.27
N ASP A 99 -13.03 -0.96 22.06
CA ASP A 99 -13.57 0.19 21.34
C ASP A 99 -14.73 -0.22 20.41
N ASP A 100 -15.16 0.69 19.53
CA ASP A 100 -16.27 0.48 18.59
C ASP A 100 -15.97 -0.58 17.50
N TYR A 101 -14.75 -1.13 17.45
CA TYR A 101 -14.32 -2.11 16.46
C TYR A 101 -14.09 -3.52 17.02
N SER A 102 -14.57 -3.77 18.24
CA SER A 102 -14.40 -5.05 18.96
C SER A 102 -14.87 -6.27 18.15
N ASP A 103 -15.94 -6.15 17.35
CA ASP A 103 -16.40 -7.25 16.47
C ASP A 103 -15.33 -7.63 15.42
N MET A 104 -14.60 -6.64 14.89
CA MET A 104 -13.52 -6.90 13.95
C MET A 104 -12.32 -7.52 14.64
N TYR A 105 -11.99 -7.07 15.84
CA TYR A 105 -10.92 -7.66 16.65
C TYR A 105 -11.23 -9.10 17.04
N GLN A 106 -12.51 -9.41 17.34
CA GLN A 106 -12.94 -10.77 17.59
C GLN A 106 -12.69 -11.68 16.38
N THR A 107 -13.03 -11.22 15.17
CA THR A 107 -12.72 -11.97 13.93
C THR A 107 -11.23 -12.21 13.79
N MET A 108 -10.41 -11.16 13.95
CA MET A 108 -8.96 -11.28 13.84
C MET A 108 -8.39 -12.22 14.91
N ALA A 109 -8.86 -12.17 16.15
CA ALA A 109 -8.39 -13.02 17.23
C ALA A 109 -8.70 -14.52 16.99
N ILE A 110 -9.87 -14.81 16.42
CA ILE A 110 -10.25 -16.18 16.01
C ILE A 110 -9.36 -16.67 14.86
N ASP A 111 -9.16 -15.84 13.83
CA ASP A 111 -8.32 -16.18 12.69
C ASP A 111 -6.87 -16.45 13.12
N ASP A 112 -6.33 -15.59 14.02
CA ASP A 112 -4.98 -15.76 14.55
C ASP A 112 -4.88 -17.00 15.45
N ALA A 113 -5.90 -17.30 16.26
CA ALA A 113 -5.92 -18.51 17.09
C ALA A 113 -5.87 -19.77 16.19
N ASN A 114 -6.63 -19.80 15.12
CA ASN A 114 -6.60 -20.90 14.14
C ASN A 114 -5.22 -21.01 13.49
N ARG A 115 -4.67 -19.91 12.99
CA ARG A 115 -3.33 -19.88 12.37
C ARG A 115 -2.23 -20.29 13.36
N PHE A 116 -2.34 -19.86 14.61
CA PHE A 116 -1.40 -20.27 15.66
C PHE A 116 -1.48 -21.77 15.95
N MET A 117 -2.69 -22.33 15.99
CA MET A 117 -2.86 -23.77 16.17
C MET A 117 -2.30 -24.58 14.99
N ASP A 118 -2.48 -24.08 13.76
CA ASP A 118 -1.88 -24.70 12.58
C ASP A 118 -0.34 -24.66 12.67
N SER A 119 0.26 -23.52 13.05
CA SER A 119 1.71 -23.42 13.23
C SER A 119 2.24 -24.35 14.35
N LYS A 120 1.47 -24.60 15.41
CA LYS A 120 1.83 -25.62 16.44
C LYS A 120 1.82 -27.03 15.87
N ILE A 121 0.85 -27.37 15.04
CA ILE A 121 0.75 -28.70 14.41
C ILE A 121 1.92 -28.93 13.43
N GLU A 122 2.35 -27.88 12.74
CA GLU A 122 3.44 -27.92 11.77
C GLU A 122 4.84 -27.75 12.38
N ASP A 123 4.94 -27.54 13.71
CA ASP A 123 6.18 -27.21 14.42
C ASP A 123 6.88 -25.94 13.89
N LYS A 124 6.08 -24.91 13.58
CA LYS A 124 6.49 -23.63 12.99
C LYS A 124 6.01 -22.42 13.80
N VAL A 125 5.90 -22.53 15.12
CA VAL A 125 5.42 -21.43 15.98
C VAL A 125 6.28 -20.17 15.85
N GLU A 126 7.56 -20.29 15.58
CA GLU A 126 8.48 -19.18 15.34
C GLU A 126 8.14 -18.39 14.06
N GLU A 127 7.44 -18.97 13.09
CA GLU A 127 6.98 -18.30 11.88
C GLU A 127 5.61 -17.59 12.06
N PHE A 128 4.97 -17.75 13.23
CA PHE A 128 3.63 -17.19 13.48
C PHE A 128 3.64 -15.66 13.48
N LEU A 129 4.60 -15.03 14.14
CA LEU A 129 4.71 -13.57 14.17
C LEU A 129 5.35 -13.04 12.87
N PRO A 130 4.93 -11.87 12.40
CA PRO A 130 5.61 -11.25 11.29
C PRO A 130 7.05 -10.87 11.68
N VAL A 131 8.00 -11.06 10.77
CA VAL A 131 9.40 -10.60 10.95
C VAL A 131 9.48 -9.08 10.93
N VAL A 132 8.51 -8.43 10.31
CA VAL A 132 8.39 -6.98 10.25
C VAL A 132 6.93 -6.58 10.42
N ASN A 133 6.71 -5.51 11.17
CA ASN A 133 5.41 -4.93 11.42
C ASN A 133 5.51 -3.40 11.23
N GLU A 134 4.85 -2.87 10.18
CA GLU A 134 4.86 -1.47 9.74
C GLU A 134 6.26 -0.89 9.50
N ILE A 135 6.86 -1.22 8.36
CA ILE A 135 8.14 -0.63 7.97
C ILE A 135 8.01 0.30 6.77
N MET A 136 8.69 1.44 6.85
CA MET A 136 8.90 2.32 5.72
C MET A 136 10.09 1.84 4.92
N LEU A 137 9.88 1.52 3.66
CA LEU A 137 10.93 1.27 2.67
C LEU A 137 10.92 2.36 1.61
N ASP A 138 12.09 2.59 1.04
CA ASP A 138 12.27 3.47 -0.10
C ASP A 138 13.31 2.92 -1.08
N ALA A 139 13.17 3.28 -2.34
CA ALA A 139 14.07 2.84 -3.39
C ALA A 139 14.03 3.78 -4.60
N GLU A 140 15.16 3.96 -5.26
CA GLU A 140 15.20 4.59 -6.57
C GLU A 140 15.11 3.55 -7.67
N ILE A 141 14.27 3.82 -8.67
CA ILE A 141 14.11 2.95 -9.82
C ILE A 141 14.18 3.75 -11.12
N VAL A 142 14.62 3.09 -12.18
CA VAL A 142 14.62 3.65 -13.52
C VAL A 142 13.35 3.25 -14.26
N ILE A 143 12.66 4.23 -14.82
CA ILE A 143 11.53 4.02 -15.74
C ILE A 143 12.02 4.24 -17.16
N PRO A 144 12.17 3.19 -17.98
CA PRO A 144 12.65 3.31 -19.36
C PRO A 144 11.70 4.15 -20.21
N ARG A 145 12.25 5.02 -21.06
CA ARG A 145 11.47 5.90 -21.94
C ARG A 145 10.49 5.18 -22.87
N ASP A 146 10.80 3.97 -23.26
CA ASP A 146 10.04 3.15 -24.22
C ASP A 146 9.14 2.10 -23.57
N ILE A 147 9.00 2.11 -22.24
CA ILE A 147 8.24 1.08 -21.48
C ILE A 147 6.77 0.96 -21.92
N MET A 148 6.21 2.01 -22.51
CA MET A 148 4.83 2.03 -23.01
C MET A 148 4.70 1.47 -24.44
N GLY A 149 5.82 1.20 -25.15
CA GLY A 149 5.83 0.73 -26.53
C GLY A 149 5.16 1.75 -27.48
N ASP A 150 4.27 1.28 -28.34
CA ASP A 150 3.61 2.10 -29.36
C ASP A 150 2.60 3.13 -28.81
N GLN A 151 2.28 3.11 -27.50
CA GLN A 151 1.29 4.04 -26.94
C GLN A 151 1.85 5.47 -26.87
N PHE A 152 3.02 5.63 -26.32
CA PHE A 152 3.82 6.86 -26.26
C PHE A 152 5.23 6.55 -25.78
N THR A 153 6.15 7.48 -26.02
CA THR A 153 7.52 7.43 -25.52
C THR A 153 7.74 8.64 -24.61
N LEU A 154 8.36 8.42 -23.43
CA LEU A 154 8.80 9.50 -22.55
C LEU A 154 9.98 10.26 -23.16
N GLY A 155 10.21 11.51 -22.73
CA GLY A 155 11.31 12.33 -23.23
C GLY A 155 12.69 11.70 -23.00
N HIS A 156 12.88 11.02 -21.87
CA HIS A 156 14.10 10.30 -21.50
C HIS A 156 13.77 9.16 -20.52
N ASP A 157 14.76 8.39 -20.10
CA ASP A 157 14.64 7.48 -18.97
C ASP A 157 14.55 8.31 -17.67
N TYR A 158 13.56 8.02 -16.83
CA TYR A 158 13.37 8.73 -15.58
C TYR A 158 13.85 7.92 -14.40
N VAL A 159 14.59 8.55 -13.47
CA VAL A 159 14.77 8.03 -12.13
C VAL A 159 13.61 8.54 -11.29
N VAL A 160 12.95 7.65 -10.55
CA VAL A 160 11.88 7.99 -9.60
C VAL A 160 12.20 7.39 -8.24
N HIS A 161 11.81 8.08 -7.18
CA HIS A 161 11.97 7.61 -5.81
C HIS A 161 10.64 7.01 -5.33
N LEU A 162 10.63 5.69 -5.13
CA LEU A 162 9.48 5.00 -4.54
C LEU A 162 9.59 4.99 -3.03
N GLN A 163 8.44 5.13 -2.35
CA GLN A 163 8.36 4.97 -0.90
C GLN A 163 7.05 4.29 -0.51
N GLY A 164 7.08 3.50 0.55
CA GLY A 164 5.87 2.85 1.03
C GLY A 164 6.05 2.15 2.36
N ILE A 165 4.95 2.01 3.08
CA ILE A 165 4.89 1.26 4.32
C ILE A 165 4.34 -0.12 3.98
N ILE A 166 5.08 -1.17 4.36
CA ILE A 166 4.60 -2.55 4.33
C ILE A 166 3.97 -2.82 5.69
N ASP A 167 2.68 -3.16 5.70
CA ASP A 167 1.95 -3.40 6.95
C ASP A 167 2.60 -4.54 7.75
N ARG A 168 2.87 -5.67 7.10
CA ARG A 168 3.49 -6.86 7.71
C ARG A 168 4.25 -7.67 6.69
N MET A 169 5.28 -8.37 7.16
CA MET A 169 6.01 -9.34 6.36
C MET A 169 6.28 -10.60 7.19
N TYR A 170 5.91 -11.74 6.65
CA TYR A 170 6.18 -13.05 7.22
C TYR A 170 7.30 -13.73 6.47
N VAL A 171 7.91 -14.74 7.08
CA VAL A 171 8.79 -15.69 6.41
C VAL A 171 8.09 -17.05 6.43
N GLU A 172 7.99 -17.67 5.27
CA GLU A 172 7.44 -19.01 5.13
C GLU A 172 8.22 -19.73 4.04
N ASP A 173 8.64 -20.97 4.31
CA ASP A 173 9.44 -21.79 3.39
C ASP A 173 10.66 -21.06 2.79
N GLY A 174 11.31 -20.21 3.59
CA GLY A 174 12.51 -19.47 3.20
C GLY A 174 12.26 -18.30 2.24
N GLY A 175 11.02 -17.83 2.10
CA GLY A 175 10.65 -16.66 1.32
C GLY A 175 9.89 -15.61 2.12
N TYR A 176 10.01 -14.34 1.73
CA TYR A 176 9.20 -13.27 2.33
C TYR A 176 7.81 -13.18 1.72
N ILE A 177 6.81 -12.99 2.58
CA ILE A 177 5.40 -12.82 2.24
C ILE A 177 4.86 -11.53 2.87
N PRO A 178 4.85 -10.41 2.15
CA PRO A 178 4.16 -9.21 2.63
C PRO A 178 2.65 -9.42 2.63
N MET A 179 2.00 -8.94 3.69
CA MET A 179 0.55 -9.02 3.90
C MET A 179 -0.03 -7.63 4.15
N GLU A 180 -0.99 -7.23 3.33
CA GLU A 180 -1.72 -5.97 3.46
C GLU A 180 -3.03 -6.19 4.22
N LEU A 181 -3.31 -5.38 5.24
CA LEU A 181 -4.59 -5.35 5.96
C LEU A 181 -5.55 -4.36 5.30
N LYS A 182 -6.79 -4.76 5.07
CA LYS A 182 -7.85 -3.89 4.56
C LYS A 182 -9.10 -4.00 5.43
N THR A 183 -9.52 -2.90 6.04
CA THR A 183 -10.65 -2.84 6.99
C THR A 183 -12.03 -2.79 6.34
N GLY A 184 -12.09 -2.69 5.02
CA GLY A 184 -13.34 -2.75 4.25
C GLY A 184 -13.74 -4.17 3.87
N ASN A 185 -14.87 -4.32 3.14
CA ASN A 185 -15.31 -5.62 2.65
C ASN A 185 -14.54 -6.05 1.39
N TRP A 186 -14.24 -7.35 1.30
CA TRP A 186 -13.74 -7.94 0.07
C TRP A 186 -14.78 -7.95 -1.04
N LYS A 187 -14.31 -7.78 -2.26
CA LYS A 187 -15.07 -7.95 -3.52
C LYS A 187 -14.09 -8.41 -4.60
N ASP A 188 -14.44 -9.39 -5.41
CA ASP A 188 -13.54 -10.01 -6.39
C ASP A 188 -12.91 -9.03 -7.39
N TRP A 189 -13.63 -7.97 -7.77
CA TRP A 189 -13.07 -6.92 -8.63
C TRP A 189 -11.85 -6.21 -8.03
N LYS A 190 -11.68 -6.24 -6.70
CA LYS A 190 -10.52 -5.65 -6.02
C LYS A 190 -9.22 -6.42 -6.25
N LYS A 191 -9.31 -7.69 -6.66
CA LYS A 191 -8.13 -8.56 -6.83
C LYS A 191 -7.05 -7.94 -7.71
N THR A 192 -7.44 -7.36 -8.85
CA THR A 192 -6.49 -6.70 -9.77
C THR A 192 -5.84 -5.46 -9.14
N MET A 193 -6.58 -4.72 -8.34
CA MET A 193 -6.05 -3.57 -7.60
C MET A 193 -5.05 -4.02 -6.54
N MET A 194 -5.42 -5.02 -5.72
CA MET A 194 -4.53 -5.57 -4.69
C MET A 194 -3.23 -6.11 -5.28
N ARG A 195 -3.28 -6.83 -6.41
CA ARG A 195 -2.08 -7.28 -7.12
C ARG A 195 -1.14 -6.15 -7.51
N LYS A 196 -1.67 -4.99 -7.89
CA LYS A 196 -0.85 -3.81 -8.21
C LYS A 196 -0.26 -3.19 -6.95
N GLU A 197 -1.01 -3.13 -5.86
CA GLU A 197 -0.51 -2.65 -4.57
C GLU A 197 0.63 -3.53 -4.08
N MET A 198 0.46 -4.86 -4.10
CA MET A 198 1.50 -5.80 -3.69
C MET A 198 2.71 -5.80 -4.63
N ALA A 199 2.49 -5.64 -5.94
CA ALA A 199 3.57 -5.49 -6.90
C ALA A 199 4.36 -4.20 -6.72
N PHE A 200 3.74 -3.13 -6.22
CA PHE A 200 4.45 -1.91 -5.84
C PHE A 200 5.42 -2.20 -4.67
N TYR A 201 4.97 -2.91 -3.65
CA TYR A 201 5.83 -3.32 -2.54
C TYR A 201 6.95 -4.27 -2.99
N GLN A 202 6.66 -5.18 -3.92
CA GLN A 202 7.70 -6.05 -4.47
C GLN A 202 8.79 -5.25 -5.20
N ILE A 203 8.40 -4.28 -6.04
CA ILE A 203 9.37 -3.40 -6.73
C ILE A 203 10.20 -2.63 -5.70
N LEU A 204 9.55 -2.09 -4.68
CA LEU A 204 10.20 -1.34 -3.61
C LEU A 204 11.22 -2.21 -2.88
N PHE A 205 10.82 -3.40 -2.45
CA PHE A 205 11.68 -4.37 -1.76
C PHE A 205 12.89 -4.80 -2.60
N GLU A 206 12.66 -5.16 -3.87
CA GLU A 206 13.71 -5.64 -4.76
C GLU A 206 14.75 -4.56 -5.14
N ASN A 207 14.42 -3.28 -4.96
CA ASN A 207 15.30 -2.15 -5.28
C ASN A 207 15.74 -1.36 -4.03
N CYS A 208 15.27 -1.74 -2.85
CA CYS A 208 15.72 -1.17 -1.59
C CYS A 208 17.18 -1.55 -1.32
N SER A 209 17.94 -0.66 -0.69
CA SER A 209 19.33 -0.96 -0.37
C SER A 209 19.44 -2.08 0.68
N SER A 210 20.45 -2.94 0.55
CA SER A 210 20.73 -3.97 1.56
C SER A 210 20.92 -3.38 2.95
N GLU A 211 21.52 -2.19 3.07
CA GLU A 211 21.68 -1.49 4.34
C GLU A 211 20.34 -1.16 4.99
N THR A 212 19.37 -0.64 4.20
CA THR A 212 18.02 -0.36 4.69
C THR A 212 17.29 -1.64 5.11
N LEU A 213 17.38 -2.70 4.32
CA LEU A 213 16.75 -3.98 4.66
C LEU A 213 17.34 -4.55 5.97
N LEU A 214 18.67 -4.60 6.11
CA LEU A 214 19.34 -5.10 7.31
C LEU A 214 19.01 -4.27 8.56
N LYS A 215 18.85 -2.94 8.44
CA LYS A 215 18.42 -2.08 9.53
C LYS A 215 17.06 -2.49 10.09
N HIS A 216 16.21 -3.08 9.26
CA HIS A 216 14.89 -3.60 9.64
C HIS A 216 14.88 -5.10 9.93
N ASN A 217 16.04 -5.73 10.12
CA ASN A 217 16.20 -7.18 10.31
C ASN A 217 15.65 -8.02 9.15
N ILE A 218 15.69 -7.48 7.93
CA ILE A 218 15.33 -8.18 6.71
C ILE A 218 16.62 -8.64 6.03
N ASP A 219 16.71 -9.95 5.77
CA ASP A 219 17.82 -10.52 5.03
C ASP A 219 17.69 -10.20 3.53
N PRO A 220 18.61 -9.44 2.93
CA PRO A 220 18.54 -9.07 1.52
C PRO A 220 18.74 -10.26 0.56
N ASP A 221 19.24 -11.40 1.02
CA ASP A 221 19.44 -12.60 0.22
C ASP A 221 18.17 -13.47 0.11
N ILE A 222 17.15 -13.17 0.95
CA ILE A 222 15.84 -13.84 0.90
C ILE A 222 14.89 -13.08 -0.01
N ASN A 223 14.34 -13.77 -1.01
CA ASN A 223 13.43 -13.16 -1.98
C ASN A 223 11.99 -13.11 -1.46
N MET A 224 11.21 -12.16 -1.99
CA MET A 224 9.77 -12.16 -1.86
C MET A 224 9.19 -13.22 -2.82
N THR A 225 8.58 -14.27 -2.28
CA THR A 225 8.04 -15.42 -3.06
C THR A 225 6.55 -15.30 -3.31
N HIS A 226 5.83 -14.83 -2.31
CA HIS A 226 4.39 -14.65 -2.33
C HIS A 226 4.04 -13.26 -1.87
N TRP A 227 2.77 -12.91 -2.00
CA TRP A 227 2.12 -11.76 -1.38
C TRP A 227 0.69 -12.09 -1.01
N GLY A 228 0.14 -11.34 -0.08
CA GLY A 228 -1.23 -11.57 0.34
C GLY A 228 -1.93 -10.32 0.86
N TRP A 229 -3.21 -10.49 1.12
CA TRP A 229 -4.05 -9.49 1.76
C TRP A 229 -5.10 -10.14 2.65
N TYR A 230 -5.43 -9.41 3.70
CA TYR A 230 -6.39 -9.83 4.70
C TYR A 230 -7.51 -8.80 4.84
N TYR A 231 -8.77 -9.28 4.76
CA TYR A 231 -9.99 -8.51 4.89
C TYR A 231 -10.84 -9.08 6.04
N PRO A 232 -10.58 -8.71 7.31
CA PRO A 232 -11.30 -9.28 8.46
C PRO A 232 -12.81 -9.06 8.40
N ALA A 233 -13.29 -7.91 7.91
CA ALA A 233 -14.72 -7.64 7.72
C ALA A 233 -15.44 -8.62 6.78
N SER A 234 -14.70 -9.42 6.03
CA SER A 234 -15.24 -10.45 5.13
C SER A 234 -14.71 -11.85 5.47
N ASN A 235 -13.97 -11.98 6.57
CA ASN A 235 -13.26 -13.20 6.93
C ASN A 235 -12.51 -13.79 5.71
N TYR A 236 -11.70 -12.95 5.04
CA TYR A 236 -11.08 -13.31 3.78
C TYR A 236 -9.59 -13.04 3.79
N THR A 237 -8.82 -14.10 3.68
CA THR A 237 -7.37 -14.07 3.48
C THR A 237 -7.05 -14.65 2.11
N TYR A 238 -6.11 -14.05 1.42
CA TYR A 238 -5.64 -14.54 0.14
C TYR A 238 -4.13 -14.36 0.02
N VAL A 239 -3.46 -15.44 -0.38
CA VAL A 239 -2.02 -15.46 -0.68
C VAL A 239 -1.84 -16.05 -2.08
N GLU A 240 -0.91 -15.52 -2.86
CA GLU A 240 -0.55 -16.05 -4.17
C GLU A 240 0.92 -15.76 -4.47
N GLU A 241 1.53 -16.51 -5.38
CA GLU A 241 2.87 -16.25 -5.89
C GLU A 241 2.97 -14.87 -6.54
N VAL A 242 4.14 -14.25 -6.43
CA VAL A 242 4.44 -12.96 -7.06
C VAL A 242 4.30 -13.02 -8.59
N LYS A 243 3.79 -11.95 -9.20
CA LYS A 243 3.49 -11.94 -10.64
C LYS A 243 4.26 -10.86 -11.41
N LYS A 244 5.14 -11.26 -12.29
CA LYS A 244 5.90 -10.36 -13.17
C LYS A 244 4.99 -9.40 -13.98
N SER A 245 3.80 -9.88 -14.41
CA SER A 245 2.83 -9.04 -15.13
C SER A 245 2.30 -7.88 -14.30
N SER A 246 2.13 -8.08 -12.99
CA SER A 246 1.68 -7.03 -12.06
C SER A 246 2.75 -5.96 -11.86
N LYS A 247 4.04 -6.34 -11.75
CA LYS A 247 5.16 -5.37 -11.73
C LYS A 247 5.17 -4.52 -12.99
N LYS A 248 5.05 -5.15 -14.17
CA LYS A 248 4.98 -4.40 -15.44
C LYS A 248 3.81 -3.42 -15.47
N ALA A 249 2.65 -3.78 -14.90
CA ALA A 249 1.49 -2.89 -14.82
C ALA A 249 1.74 -1.68 -13.90
N VAL A 250 2.46 -1.86 -12.79
CA VAL A 250 2.88 -0.76 -11.89
C VAL A 250 3.84 0.17 -12.60
N MET A 251 4.91 -0.35 -13.22
CA MET A 251 5.89 0.43 -13.98
C MET A 251 5.23 1.25 -15.10
N LYS A 252 4.29 0.67 -15.84
CA LYS A 252 3.48 1.39 -16.84
C LYS A 252 2.56 2.44 -16.21
N GLY A 253 2.07 2.22 -15.00
CA GLY A 253 1.31 3.21 -14.24
C GLY A 253 2.16 4.42 -13.89
N ILE A 254 3.40 4.21 -13.47
CA ILE A 254 4.38 5.27 -13.19
C ILE A 254 4.73 6.03 -14.48
N ALA A 255 4.98 5.33 -15.59
CA ALA A 255 5.24 5.98 -16.87
C ALA A 255 4.09 6.90 -17.33
N LYS A 256 2.83 6.50 -17.10
CA LYS A 256 1.67 7.37 -17.39
C LYS A 256 1.63 8.61 -16.50
N LEU A 257 2.02 8.45 -15.24
CA LEU A 257 2.14 9.59 -14.32
C LEU A 257 3.22 10.56 -14.80
N LEU A 258 4.40 10.07 -15.13
CA LEU A 258 5.49 10.88 -15.68
C LEU A 258 5.07 11.60 -16.97
N HIS A 259 4.40 10.90 -17.88
CA HIS A 259 3.87 11.49 -19.11
C HIS A 259 2.88 12.63 -18.85
N SER A 260 2.02 12.48 -17.83
CA SER A 260 1.13 13.59 -17.42
C SER A 260 1.90 14.82 -16.94
N TYR A 261 3.04 14.64 -16.28
CA TYR A 261 3.93 15.76 -15.92
C TYR A 261 4.59 16.38 -17.16
N GLU A 262 5.11 15.59 -18.10
CA GLU A 262 5.69 16.10 -19.36
C GLU A 262 4.68 16.95 -20.14
N MET A 263 3.45 16.44 -20.25
CA MET A 263 2.36 17.09 -20.97
C MET A 263 1.74 18.25 -20.19
N LYS A 264 2.09 18.43 -18.91
CA LYS A 264 1.45 19.38 -17.98
C LYS A 264 -0.07 19.23 -17.98
N HIS A 265 -0.54 17.97 -18.05
CA HIS A 265 -1.96 17.66 -18.17
C HIS A 265 -2.33 16.41 -17.38
N PHE A 266 -3.31 16.58 -16.49
CA PHE A 266 -3.86 15.51 -15.67
C PHE A 266 -5.35 15.36 -15.99
N GLU A 267 -5.67 14.42 -16.87
CA GLU A 267 -7.02 14.22 -17.38
C GLU A 267 -7.99 13.80 -16.28
N ALA A 268 -9.14 14.46 -16.18
CA ALA A 268 -10.21 14.07 -15.29
C ALA A 268 -10.94 12.83 -15.83
N LYS A 269 -11.12 11.82 -14.97
CA LYS A 269 -11.93 10.64 -15.26
C LYS A 269 -13.28 10.77 -14.55
N PHE A 270 -14.31 11.13 -15.30
CA PHE A 270 -15.64 11.24 -14.72
C PHE A 270 -16.33 9.89 -14.66
N TYR A 271 -16.70 9.46 -13.44
CA TYR A 271 -17.56 8.32 -13.17
C TYR A 271 -18.55 8.72 -12.07
N ALA A 272 -19.81 8.94 -12.43
CA ALA A 272 -20.83 9.49 -11.53
C ALA A 272 -20.83 8.81 -10.14
N LYS A 273 -20.80 7.46 -10.08
CA LYS A 273 -20.81 6.72 -8.81
C LYS A 273 -19.59 6.90 -7.92
N THR A 274 -18.46 7.29 -8.48
CA THR A 274 -17.19 7.45 -7.75
C THR A 274 -16.87 8.91 -7.49
N CYS A 275 -17.22 9.79 -8.42
CA CYS A 275 -16.97 11.22 -8.29
C CYS A 275 -17.72 11.87 -7.13
N VAL A 276 -18.95 11.42 -6.83
CA VAL A 276 -19.75 11.93 -5.68
C VAL A 276 -19.05 11.76 -4.33
N ASN A 277 -18.10 10.82 -4.23
CA ASN A 277 -17.28 10.58 -3.03
C ASN A 277 -15.88 11.21 -3.14
N CYS A 278 -15.62 12.02 -4.17
CA CYS A 278 -14.35 12.69 -4.35
C CYS A 278 -14.33 14.00 -3.55
N SER A 279 -13.31 14.19 -2.71
CA SER A 279 -13.14 15.43 -1.92
C SER A 279 -13.08 16.71 -2.80
N PHE A 280 -12.79 16.55 -4.08
CA PHE A 280 -12.68 17.65 -5.04
C PHE A 280 -13.87 17.75 -6.00
N TYR A 281 -14.98 17.06 -5.72
CA TYR A 281 -16.15 17.01 -6.61
C TYR A 281 -16.67 18.42 -6.96
N GLY A 282 -16.85 19.29 -5.96
CA GLY A 282 -17.42 20.62 -6.13
C GLY A 282 -16.56 21.62 -6.92
N MET A 283 -15.27 21.31 -7.12
CA MET A 283 -14.35 22.17 -7.88
C MET A 283 -13.86 21.53 -9.20
N CYS A 284 -14.19 20.26 -9.44
CA CYS A 284 -13.71 19.51 -10.60
C CYS A 284 -14.49 19.92 -11.87
N PRO A 285 -13.82 20.46 -12.92
CA PRO A 285 -14.51 20.88 -14.15
C PRO A 285 -15.30 19.76 -14.84
N ALA A 286 -14.82 18.51 -14.73
CA ALA A 286 -15.51 17.36 -15.31
C ALA A 286 -16.82 17.05 -14.57
N ALA A 287 -16.91 17.34 -13.27
CA ALA A 287 -18.13 17.13 -12.49
C ALA A 287 -19.15 18.25 -12.69
N THR A 288 -18.68 19.49 -12.86
CA THR A 288 -19.56 20.69 -13.03
C THR A 288 -20.11 20.83 -14.43
N ASN A 289 -19.40 20.35 -15.45
CA ASN A 289 -19.84 20.44 -16.86
C ASN A 289 -20.94 19.44 -17.26
N ASP A 290 -21.16 18.38 -16.47
CA ASP A 290 -22.18 17.37 -16.77
C ASP A 290 -23.58 17.66 -16.20
N GLY A 291 -23.81 18.88 -15.68
CA GLY A 291 -25.14 19.33 -15.25
C GLY A 291 -25.68 18.64 -13.97
N TRP A 292 -24.81 18.08 -13.16
CA TRP A 292 -25.13 17.40 -11.88
C TRP A 292 -24.76 18.28 -10.65
N ALA A 293 -24.65 19.61 -10.86
CA ALA A 293 -24.49 20.58 -9.78
C ALA A 293 -25.86 21.06 -9.26
#